data_e34455fe82123defccf1da32c32846c2
#
_entry.id   e34455fe82123defccf1da32c32846c2
#
_cell.length_a   1.000
_cell.length_b   1.000
_cell.length_c   1.000
_cell.angle_alpha   90.00
_cell.angle_beta   90.00
_cell.angle_gamma   90.00
#
_symmetry.space_group_name_H-M   'P 1'
#
loop_
_entity.id
_entity.type
_entity.pdbx_description
1 polymer ?
#
loop_
_entity_poly.entity_id
_entity_poly.type
_entity_poly.pdbx_seq_one_letter_code
_entity_poly.pdbx_strand_id
1 'polypeptide(L)'
;MVYGKWNLKDGLYEINLEKNLMKGNERVVKKTKGGKKAKTGLYNLEVSKHFSLLKCNLHTGRTHQLRVQLSSLGFPIVGDQKYRIKKQEYLDKNFDVRRMYLHSQSFVIKELDINLKVKPPEDFKKILKNDE
;
A
#
# COMPACT_ATOMS: atom_id res chain seq x y z
N MET A 1 -2.76 -2.94 4.13
CA MET A 1 -4.23 -2.66 4.17
C MET A 1 -4.51 -1.37 3.43
N VAL A 2 -5.58 -1.31 2.67
CA VAL A 2 -5.98 -0.13 1.89
C VAL A 2 -7.39 0.32 2.25
N TYR A 3 -7.69 1.60 2.02
CA TYR A 3 -9.06 2.10 2.10
C TYR A 3 -9.87 1.63 0.88
N GLY A 4 -11.13 1.30 1.13
CA GLY A 4 -12.11 0.91 0.11
C GLY A 4 -12.20 -0.59 -0.11
N LYS A 5 -13.29 -0.98 -0.75
CA LYS A 5 -13.56 -2.37 -1.17
C LYS A 5 -12.81 -2.65 -2.45
N TRP A 6 -11.78 -3.48 -2.38
CA TRP A 6 -11.00 -3.87 -3.56
C TRP A 6 -11.89 -4.58 -4.60
N ASN A 7 -11.95 -4.02 -5.79
CA ASN A 7 -12.78 -4.51 -6.90
C ASN A 7 -11.99 -4.70 -8.20
N LEU A 8 -10.65 -4.60 -8.12
CA LEU A 8 -9.78 -4.83 -9.27
C LEU A 8 -9.34 -6.30 -9.33
N LYS A 9 -8.97 -6.77 -10.52
CA LYS A 9 -8.45 -8.13 -10.70
C LYS A 9 -7.14 -8.33 -9.96
N ASP A 10 -6.95 -9.51 -9.39
CA ASP A 10 -5.66 -9.97 -8.91
C ASP A 10 -4.68 -10.10 -10.07
N GLY A 11 -3.43 -9.75 -9.84
CA GLY A 11 -2.39 -9.89 -10.86
C GLY A 11 -1.35 -8.79 -10.83
N LEU A 12 -0.72 -8.60 -11.97
CA LEU A 12 0.43 -7.74 -12.15
C LEU A 12 0.02 -6.34 -12.58
N TYR A 13 0.53 -5.35 -11.86
CA TYR A 13 0.28 -3.92 -12.10
C TYR A 13 1.60 -3.20 -12.35
N GLU A 14 1.65 -2.41 -13.43
CA GLU A 14 2.81 -1.61 -13.80
C GLU A 14 2.45 -0.13 -13.87
N ILE A 15 3.32 0.72 -13.32
CA ILE A 15 3.27 2.18 -13.48
C ILE A 15 4.69 2.72 -13.60
N ASN A 16 4.83 3.92 -14.13
CA ASN A 16 6.10 4.64 -14.10
C ASN A 16 6.10 5.65 -12.95
N LEU A 17 7.16 5.67 -12.14
CA LEU A 17 7.31 6.51 -10.97
C LEU A 17 8.51 7.43 -11.09
N GLU A 18 8.31 8.70 -10.75
CA GLU A 18 9.36 9.71 -10.67
C GLU A 18 9.42 10.28 -9.25
N LYS A 19 10.62 10.29 -8.68
CA LYS A 19 10.88 10.82 -7.34
C LYS A 19 11.37 12.27 -7.38
N ASN A 20 11.42 12.90 -6.19
CA ASN A 20 11.90 14.27 -5.99
C ASN A 20 11.07 15.37 -6.66
N LEU A 21 9.83 15.08 -7.03
CA LEU A 21 8.87 16.09 -7.47
C LEU A 21 8.36 16.88 -6.26
N MET A 22 7.99 18.14 -6.49
CA MET A 22 7.47 18.99 -5.43
C MET A 22 5.93 18.99 -5.41
N LYS A 23 5.37 18.93 -4.20
CA LYS A 23 3.95 19.19 -3.92
C LYS A 23 3.91 20.18 -2.76
N GLY A 24 3.70 21.46 -3.07
CA GLY A 24 3.95 22.52 -2.09
C GLY A 24 5.43 22.52 -1.67
N ASN A 25 5.69 22.44 -0.37
CA ASN A 25 7.05 22.39 0.20
C ASN A 25 7.55 20.97 0.45
N GLU A 26 6.82 19.93 0.02
CA GLU A 26 7.16 18.53 0.29
C GLU A 26 7.60 17.79 -0.97
N ARG A 27 8.68 17.00 -0.84
CA ARG A 27 9.11 16.09 -1.91
C ARG A 27 8.23 14.85 -1.94
N VAL A 28 7.71 14.51 -3.11
CA VAL A 28 6.81 13.38 -3.33
C VAL A 28 7.27 12.52 -4.51
N VAL A 29 6.75 11.30 -4.58
CA VAL A 29 6.83 10.43 -5.76
C VAL A 29 5.50 10.50 -6.49
N LYS A 30 5.53 10.60 -7.81
CA LYS A 30 4.33 10.66 -8.65
C LYS A 30 4.40 9.67 -9.81
N LYS A 31 3.23 9.25 -10.28
CA LYS A 31 3.08 8.56 -11.56
C LYS A 31 3.31 9.56 -12.69
N THR A 32 4.29 9.28 -13.56
CA THR A 32 4.62 10.11 -14.73
C THR A 32 4.94 9.26 -15.94
N LYS A 33 4.82 9.80 -17.16
CA LYS A 33 5.19 9.09 -18.39
C LYS A 33 6.70 8.82 -18.49
N GLY A 34 7.53 9.73 -17.95
CA GLY A 34 9.00 9.65 -17.97
C GLY A 34 9.62 8.94 -16.76
N GLY A 35 8.81 8.48 -15.81
CA GLY A 35 9.29 7.82 -14.60
C GLY A 35 9.86 6.44 -14.84
N LYS A 36 10.52 5.89 -13.80
CA LYS A 36 11.03 4.52 -13.83
C LYS A 36 9.91 3.51 -13.65
N LYS A 37 9.93 2.43 -14.42
CA LYS A 37 8.96 1.33 -14.33
C LYS A 37 8.94 0.73 -12.92
N ALA A 38 7.76 0.61 -12.36
CA ALA A 38 7.46 -0.06 -11.10
C ALA A 38 6.42 -1.15 -11.34
N LYS A 39 6.73 -2.36 -10.88
CA LYS A 39 5.95 -3.56 -11.13
C LYS A 39 5.63 -4.29 -9.84
N THR A 40 4.34 -4.54 -9.59
CA THR A 40 3.84 -5.16 -8.36
C THR A 40 2.73 -6.15 -8.67
N GLY A 41 2.81 -7.36 -8.11
CA GLY A 41 1.66 -8.26 -8.02
C GLY A 41 0.74 -7.84 -6.87
N LEU A 42 -0.53 -7.64 -7.15
CA LEU A 42 -1.55 -7.27 -6.16
C LEU A 42 -2.61 -8.37 -6.07
N TYR A 43 -2.85 -8.88 -4.88
CA TYR A 43 -3.77 -9.99 -4.62
C TYR A 43 -4.65 -9.67 -3.42
N ASN A 44 -5.97 -9.79 -3.61
CA ASN A 44 -6.92 -9.59 -2.53
C ASN A 44 -6.93 -10.79 -1.58
N LEU A 45 -6.84 -10.52 -0.28
CA LEU A 45 -6.94 -11.54 0.77
C LEU A 45 -8.28 -11.44 1.51
N GLU A 46 -8.76 -10.23 1.79
CA GLU A 46 -9.95 -9.98 2.58
C GLU A 46 -10.53 -8.60 2.27
N VAL A 47 -11.84 -8.47 2.22
CA VAL A 47 -12.57 -7.22 2.01
C VAL A 47 -13.58 -7.04 3.13
N SER A 48 -13.55 -5.88 3.80
CA SER A 48 -14.57 -5.45 4.75
C SER A 48 -15.36 -4.26 4.21
N LYS A 49 -16.16 -3.62 5.04
CA LYS A 49 -17.03 -2.50 4.63
C LYS A 49 -16.25 -1.30 4.08
N HIS A 50 -15.16 -0.92 4.72
CA HIS A 50 -14.37 0.27 4.38
C HIS A 50 -12.91 -0.03 4.01
N PHE A 51 -12.43 -1.26 4.21
CA PHE A 51 -11.03 -1.64 4.01
C PHE A 51 -10.87 -2.91 3.19
N SER A 52 -9.67 -3.11 2.66
CA SER A 52 -9.25 -4.37 2.05
C SER A 52 -7.82 -4.72 2.46
N LEU A 53 -7.59 -6.00 2.71
CA LEU A 53 -6.28 -6.56 2.99
C LEU A 53 -5.70 -7.16 1.71
N LEU A 54 -4.57 -6.64 1.27
CA LEU A 54 -3.89 -7.10 0.06
C LEU A 54 -2.55 -7.74 0.40
N LYS A 55 -2.23 -8.80 -0.32
CA LYS A 55 -0.86 -9.30 -0.47
C LYS A 55 -0.22 -8.63 -1.68
N CYS A 56 0.97 -8.08 -1.49
CA CYS A 56 1.70 -7.36 -2.53
C CYS A 56 3.05 -8.05 -2.77
N ASN A 57 3.33 -8.45 -4.00
CA ASN A 57 4.62 -9.01 -4.41
C ASN A 57 5.38 -7.96 -5.21
N LEU A 58 6.45 -7.42 -4.64
CA LEU A 58 7.30 -6.43 -5.30
C LEU A 58 8.23 -7.10 -6.32
N HIS A 59 8.10 -6.75 -7.59
CA HIS A 59 9.03 -7.13 -8.65
C HIS A 59 10.09 -6.06 -8.89
N THR A 60 9.87 -4.85 -8.41
CA THR A 60 10.79 -3.72 -8.37
C THR A 60 10.72 -3.05 -7.00
N GLY A 61 11.71 -2.25 -6.63
CA GLY A 61 11.79 -1.57 -5.34
C GLY A 61 11.94 -0.05 -5.48
N ARG A 62 11.02 0.62 -6.18
CA ARG A 62 11.06 2.08 -6.33
C ARG A 62 10.62 2.78 -5.05
N THR A 63 11.14 3.99 -4.84
CA THR A 63 10.76 4.82 -3.69
C THR A 63 9.25 4.97 -3.59
N HIS A 64 8.67 4.70 -2.42
CA HIS A 64 7.23 4.75 -2.13
C HIS A 64 6.34 3.95 -3.12
N GLN A 65 6.88 2.93 -3.78
CA GLN A 65 6.22 2.21 -4.88
C GLN A 65 4.79 1.81 -4.55
N LEU A 66 4.56 1.02 -3.49
CA LEU A 66 3.22 0.58 -3.09
C LEU A 66 2.31 1.75 -2.70
N ARG A 67 2.86 2.73 -1.98
CA ARG A 67 2.10 3.88 -1.50
C ARG A 67 1.51 4.69 -2.66
N VAL A 68 2.33 5.00 -3.66
CA VAL A 68 1.90 5.77 -4.84
C VAL A 68 1.05 4.91 -5.79
N GLN A 69 1.45 3.67 -6.03
CA GLN A 69 0.73 2.77 -6.94
C GLN A 69 -0.69 2.49 -6.46
N LEU A 70 -0.87 2.11 -5.20
CA LEU A 70 -2.19 1.86 -4.62
C LEU A 70 -3.04 3.14 -4.55
N SER A 71 -2.46 4.27 -4.19
CA SER A 71 -3.14 5.56 -4.23
C SER A 71 -3.60 5.93 -5.65
N SER A 72 -2.77 5.70 -6.68
CA SER A 72 -3.11 5.95 -8.08
C SER A 72 -4.23 5.07 -8.62
N LEU A 73 -4.42 3.88 -8.03
CA LEU A 73 -5.51 2.97 -8.34
C LEU A 73 -6.82 3.30 -7.57
N GLY A 74 -6.79 4.31 -6.69
CA GLY A 74 -7.93 4.70 -5.87
C GLY A 74 -8.01 3.99 -4.50
N PHE A 75 -7.00 3.21 -4.14
CA PHE A 75 -6.92 2.42 -2.90
C PHE A 75 -5.68 2.79 -2.08
N PRO A 76 -5.57 4.02 -1.53
CA PRO A 76 -4.40 4.39 -0.74
C PRO A 76 -4.26 3.53 0.52
N ILE A 77 -3.04 3.40 1.01
CA ILE A 77 -2.75 2.60 2.22
C ILE A 77 -3.35 3.28 3.45
N VAL A 78 -3.99 2.50 4.31
CA VAL A 78 -4.56 2.95 5.59
C VAL A 78 -3.45 3.57 6.45
N GLY A 79 -3.71 4.79 6.95
CA GLY A 79 -2.76 5.55 7.76
C GLY A 79 -1.63 6.23 6.98
N ASP A 80 -1.64 6.18 5.65
CA ASP A 80 -0.68 6.91 4.83
C ASP A 80 -1.06 8.40 4.71
N GLN A 81 -0.49 9.25 5.56
CA GLN A 81 -0.81 10.66 5.60
C GLN A 81 -0.37 11.44 4.35
N LYS A 82 0.60 10.91 3.59
CA LYS A 82 1.17 11.59 2.43
C LYS A 82 0.38 11.37 1.13
N TYR A 83 -0.13 10.16 0.90
CA TYR A 83 -0.77 9.77 -0.36
C TYR A 83 -2.26 9.45 -0.25
N ARG A 84 -2.85 9.47 0.95
CA ARG A 84 -4.30 9.34 1.15
C ARG A 84 -5.05 10.57 0.67
N ILE A 85 -6.35 10.44 0.47
CA ILE A 85 -7.25 11.58 0.26
C ILE A 85 -7.85 12.04 1.60
N LYS A 86 -8.06 13.35 1.72
CA LYS A 86 -8.49 14.00 2.97
C LYS A 86 -9.79 13.40 3.56
N LYS A 87 -10.74 13.03 2.71
CA LYS A 87 -12.02 12.42 3.14
C LYS A 87 -11.87 11.09 3.91
N GLN A 88 -10.69 10.45 3.92
CA GLN A 88 -10.44 9.21 4.65
C GLN A 88 -10.00 9.42 6.11
N GLU A 89 -9.77 10.67 6.53
CA GLU A 89 -9.37 11.00 7.90
C GLU A 89 -10.42 10.60 8.95
N TYR A 90 -11.70 10.61 8.59
CA TYR A 90 -12.75 10.16 9.50
C TYR A 90 -12.65 8.66 9.82
N LEU A 91 -12.23 7.83 8.86
CA LEU A 91 -12.00 6.40 9.09
C LEU A 91 -10.83 6.19 10.04
N ASP A 92 -9.76 6.96 9.91
CA ASP A 92 -8.62 6.88 10.82
C ASP A 92 -9.03 7.16 12.27
N LYS A 93 -9.90 8.15 12.49
CA LYS A 93 -10.43 8.48 13.83
C LYS A 93 -11.35 7.38 14.36
N ASN A 94 -12.27 6.88 13.53
CA ASN A 94 -13.27 5.89 13.95
C ASN A 94 -12.64 4.52 14.25
N PHE A 95 -11.56 4.16 13.58
CA PHE A 95 -10.87 2.87 13.74
C PHE A 95 -9.55 2.97 14.51
N ASP A 96 -9.27 4.12 15.15
CA ASP A 96 -8.05 4.38 15.93
C ASP A 96 -6.75 4.04 15.14
N VAL A 97 -6.69 4.49 13.89
CA VAL A 97 -5.54 4.29 13.02
C VAL A 97 -4.40 5.21 13.45
N ARG A 98 -3.35 4.63 14.04
CA ARG A 98 -2.21 5.39 14.61
C ARG A 98 -0.95 5.36 13.75
N ARG A 99 -0.92 4.50 12.73
CA ARG A 99 0.24 4.29 11.86
C ARG A 99 -0.17 3.87 10.46
N MET A 100 0.78 3.83 9.56
CA MET A 100 0.56 3.25 8.23
C MET A 100 0.49 1.72 8.32
N TYR A 101 -0.57 1.12 7.77
CA TYR A 101 -0.82 -0.32 7.73
C TYR A 101 -0.14 -0.98 6.53
N LEU A 102 1.18 -0.86 6.50
CA LEU A 102 2.09 -1.51 5.56
C LEU A 102 3.07 -2.38 6.35
N HIS A 103 3.15 -3.67 6.01
CA HIS A 103 4.01 -4.64 6.68
C HIS A 103 4.80 -5.45 5.66
N SER A 104 6.11 -5.53 5.85
CA SER A 104 6.99 -6.43 5.10
C SER A 104 6.93 -7.83 5.71
N GLN A 105 6.14 -8.73 5.10
CA GLN A 105 5.91 -10.07 5.62
C GLN A 105 7.05 -11.03 5.33
N SER A 106 7.68 -10.89 4.17
CA SER A 106 8.76 -11.79 3.75
C SER A 106 9.82 -11.06 2.95
N PHE A 107 11.06 -11.51 3.11
CA PHE A 107 12.21 -11.00 2.39
C PHE A 107 13.14 -12.15 2.05
N VAL A 108 13.47 -12.30 0.76
CA VAL A 108 14.30 -13.39 0.26
C VAL A 108 15.45 -12.83 -0.58
N ILE A 109 16.68 -13.20 -0.22
CA ILE A 109 17.88 -12.96 -1.03
C ILE A 109 18.51 -14.33 -1.29
N LYS A 110 18.33 -14.86 -2.49
CA LYS A 110 18.78 -16.21 -2.86
C LYS A 110 20.31 -16.32 -2.84
N GLU A 111 21.01 -15.30 -3.30
CA GLU A 111 22.48 -15.25 -3.38
C GLU A 111 23.14 -15.30 -1.99
N LEU A 112 22.43 -14.88 -0.95
CA LEU A 112 22.92 -14.88 0.44
C LEU A 112 22.24 -15.95 1.30
N ASP A 113 21.41 -16.81 0.71
CA ASP A 113 20.58 -17.82 1.43
C ASP A 113 19.75 -17.21 2.57
N ILE A 114 19.27 -15.98 2.37
CA ILE A 114 18.43 -15.28 3.33
C ILE A 114 16.96 -15.49 2.95
N ASN A 115 16.20 -16.05 3.91
CA ASN A 115 14.75 -16.19 3.81
C ASN A 115 14.12 -15.81 5.15
N LEU A 116 13.57 -14.61 5.23
CA LEU A 116 12.94 -14.07 6.43
C LEU A 116 11.43 -13.98 6.24
N LYS A 117 10.68 -14.40 7.25
CA LYS A 117 9.22 -14.32 7.27
C LYS A 117 8.73 -13.87 8.64
N VAL A 118 7.90 -12.83 8.68
CA VAL A 118 7.34 -12.26 9.90
C VAL A 118 5.82 -12.12 9.74
N LYS A 119 5.06 -12.61 10.71
CA LYS A 119 3.60 -12.49 10.70
C LYS A 119 3.18 -11.02 10.78
N PRO A 120 2.08 -10.63 10.10
CA PRO A 120 1.50 -9.31 10.27
C PRO A 120 1.09 -9.06 11.73
N PRO A 121 1.21 -7.81 12.22
CA PRO A 121 0.70 -7.44 13.53
C PRO A 121 -0.80 -7.70 13.69
N GLU A 122 -1.24 -8.02 14.90
CA GLU A 122 -2.64 -8.35 15.22
C GLU A 122 -3.63 -7.21 14.92
N ASP A 123 -3.17 -5.96 14.92
CA ASP A 123 -4.01 -4.78 14.63
C ASP A 123 -4.58 -4.78 13.20
N PHE A 124 -3.93 -5.46 12.23
CA PHE A 124 -4.50 -5.65 10.89
C PHE A 124 -5.81 -6.43 10.94
N LYS A 125 -5.84 -7.55 11.68
CA LYS A 125 -7.06 -8.36 11.86
C LYS A 125 -8.11 -7.63 12.68
N LYS A 126 -7.68 -6.91 13.72
CA LYS A 126 -8.59 -6.16 14.60
C LYS A 126 -9.39 -5.12 13.83
N ILE A 127 -8.76 -4.34 12.94
CA ILE A 127 -9.47 -3.36 12.12
C ILE A 127 -10.49 -4.03 11.21
N LEU A 128 -10.12 -5.09 10.49
CA LEU A 128 -11.03 -5.79 9.58
C LEU A 128 -12.24 -6.34 10.32
N LYS A 129 -12.02 -7.00 11.47
CA LYS A 129 -13.08 -7.54 12.31
C LYS A 129 -14.03 -6.46 12.85
N ASN A 130 -13.52 -5.28 13.20
CA ASN A 130 -14.34 -4.17 13.69
C ASN A 130 -15.09 -3.44 12.58
N ASP A 131 -14.78 -3.72 11.32
CA ASP A 131 -15.36 -3.12 10.11
C ASP A 131 -16.37 -4.05 9.38
N GLU A 132 -16.75 -5.12 10.01
CA GLU A 132 -17.75 -6.07 9.47
C GLU A 132 -19.16 -5.48 9.36
#